data_c28006ae6dc0d35c27f40b8e2f7e8e5c
#
_entry.id   c28006ae6dc0d35c27f40b8e2f7e8e5c
#
_cell.length_a   1.000
_cell.length_b   1.000
_cell.length_c   1.000
_cell.angle_alpha   90.00
_cell.angle_beta   90.00
_cell.angle_gamma   90.00
#
_symmetry.space_group_name_H-M   'P 1'
#
loop_
_entity.id
_entity.type
_entity.pdbx_description
1 polymer ?
#
loop_
_entity_poly.entity_id
_entity_poly.type
_entity_poly.pdbx_seq_one_letter_code
_entity_poly.pdbx_strand_id
1 'polypeptide(L)'
;ADARRVADVLGIPFYVWDFAEKFKEDVINDFVSSYARGETPNPCVRCNQQIKFAALSARAVALGFDTVATGHYARLSGGRLRRAVDRDKDQSYVLAVLTAQQLRHAAFPIGDTPKRQIRAEAARRGLAVANK
;
A
#
# COMPACT_ATOMS: atom_id res chain seq x y z
N ALA A 1 -11.61 11.48 -4.64
CA ALA A 1 -12.65 12.11 -3.83
C ALA A 1 -12.58 11.67 -2.37
N ASP A 2 -12.58 10.38 -2.04
CA ASP A 2 -12.66 9.88 -0.65
C ASP A 2 -11.42 10.22 0.19
N ALA A 3 -10.21 10.04 -0.35
CA ALA A 3 -8.97 10.32 0.37
C ALA A 3 -8.86 11.81 0.77
N ARG A 4 -9.28 12.73 -0.10
CA ARG A 4 -9.32 14.16 0.22
C ARG A 4 -10.26 14.44 1.40
N ARG A 5 -11.50 13.90 1.38
CA ARG A 5 -12.45 14.07 2.48
C ARG A 5 -11.90 13.54 3.81
N VAL A 6 -11.22 12.40 3.79
CA VAL A 6 -10.60 11.84 4.99
C VAL A 6 -9.49 12.76 5.50
N ALA A 7 -8.64 13.27 4.63
CA ALA A 7 -7.59 14.23 4.99
C ALA A 7 -8.18 15.52 5.60
N ASP A 8 -9.26 16.06 5.00
CA ASP A 8 -9.97 17.24 5.51
C ASP A 8 -10.53 17.00 6.92
N VAL A 9 -11.17 15.84 7.14
CA VAL A 9 -11.70 15.45 8.46
C VAL A 9 -10.60 15.31 9.51
N LEU A 10 -9.44 14.78 9.10
CA LEU A 10 -8.29 14.59 9.99
C LEU A 10 -7.42 15.85 10.16
N GLY A 11 -7.66 16.91 9.39
CA GLY A 11 -6.85 18.13 9.41
C GLY A 11 -5.41 17.92 8.96
N ILE A 12 -5.16 16.96 8.03
CA ILE A 12 -3.83 16.65 7.52
C ILE A 12 -3.66 17.12 6.08
N PRO A 13 -2.44 17.47 5.63
CA PRO A 13 -2.17 17.84 4.25
C PRO A 13 -2.50 16.70 3.28
N PHE A 14 -3.05 17.07 2.11
CA PHE A 14 -3.38 16.13 1.05
C PHE A 14 -2.63 16.52 -0.24
N TYR A 15 -1.85 15.58 -0.77
CA TYR A 15 -1.08 15.75 -1.99
C TYR A 15 -1.53 14.74 -3.05
N VAL A 16 -1.54 15.16 -4.31
CA VAL A 16 -1.77 14.27 -5.47
C VAL A 16 -0.48 14.18 -6.26
N TRP A 17 0.05 12.98 -6.38
CA TRP A 17 1.18 12.69 -7.26
C TRP A 17 0.70 11.82 -8.42
N ASP A 18 0.97 12.28 -9.62
CA ASP A 18 0.60 11.54 -10.81
C ASP A 18 1.68 10.50 -11.15
N PHE A 19 1.26 9.24 -11.19
CA PHE A 19 2.06 8.11 -11.62
C PHE A 19 1.38 7.34 -12.77
N ALA A 20 0.43 7.97 -13.51
CA ALA A 20 -0.37 7.27 -14.51
C ALA A 20 0.49 6.66 -15.63
N GLU A 21 1.43 7.41 -16.18
CA GLU A 21 2.33 6.89 -17.23
C GLU A 21 3.20 5.76 -16.69
N LYS A 22 3.84 5.96 -15.54
CA LYS A 22 4.67 4.93 -14.92
C LYS A 22 3.87 3.67 -14.58
N PHE A 23 2.64 3.82 -14.12
CA PHE A 23 1.74 2.69 -13.87
C PHE A 23 1.39 1.94 -15.16
N LYS A 24 1.14 2.67 -16.24
CA LYS A 24 0.89 2.08 -17.56
C LYS A 24 2.10 1.26 -18.03
N GLU A 25 3.30 1.82 -17.96
CA GLU A 25 4.52 1.17 -18.40
C GLU A 25 4.88 -0.05 -17.56
N ASP A 26 4.95 0.12 -16.23
CA ASP A 26 5.51 -0.89 -15.34
C ASP A 26 4.49 -1.96 -14.89
N VAL A 27 3.19 -1.66 -14.96
CA VAL A 27 2.15 -2.57 -14.47
C VAL A 27 1.23 -3.04 -15.57
N ILE A 28 0.65 -2.13 -16.37
CA ILE A 28 -0.33 -2.52 -17.39
C ILE A 28 0.36 -3.22 -18.56
N ASN A 29 1.44 -2.66 -19.11
CA ASN A 29 2.16 -3.26 -20.22
C ASN A 29 2.80 -4.61 -19.84
N ASP A 30 3.33 -4.72 -18.61
CA ASP A 30 3.84 -5.98 -18.06
C ASP A 30 2.73 -7.03 -17.96
N PHE A 31 1.56 -6.65 -17.43
CA PHE A 31 0.41 -7.54 -17.35
C PHE A 31 -0.02 -8.05 -18.73
N VAL A 32 -0.19 -7.16 -19.70
CA VAL A 32 -0.64 -7.51 -21.06
C VAL A 32 0.38 -8.43 -21.74
N SER A 33 1.67 -8.09 -21.67
CA SER A 33 2.72 -8.87 -22.33
C SER A 33 2.92 -10.26 -21.68
N SER A 34 2.84 -10.34 -20.36
CA SER A 34 2.92 -11.62 -19.64
C SER A 34 1.73 -12.51 -19.97
N TYR A 35 0.52 -11.94 -19.98
CA TYR A 35 -0.68 -12.69 -20.34
C TYR A 35 -0.64 -13.19 -21.79
N ALA A 36 -0.12 -12.39 -22.73
CA ALA A 36 0.08 -12.80 -24.13
C ALA A 36 1.08 -13.96 -24.28
N ARG A 37 2.01 -14.13 -23.34
CA ARG A 37 2.93 -15.28 -23.28
C ARG A 37 2.35 -16.50 -22.58
N GLY A 38 1.09 -16.47 -22.14
CA GLY A 38 0.43 -17.55 -21.39
C GLY A 38 0.82 -17.62 -19.92
N GLU A 39 1.43 -16.56 -19.36
CA GLU A 39 1.74 -16.43 -17.94
C GLU A 39 0.53 -15.89 -17.16
N THR A 40 0.49 -16.11 -15.84
CA THR A 40 -0.54 -15.54 -14.96
C THR A 40 0.10 -14.47 -14.05
N PRO A 41 0.28 -13.23 -14.52
CA PRO A 41 0.91 -12.19 -13.74
C PRO A 41 0.01 -11.68 -12.61
N ASN A 42 0.62 -11.18 -11.56
CA ASN A 42 -0.09 -10.53 -10.47
C ASN A 42 0.20 -9.00 -10.49
N PRO A 43 -0.73 -8.17 -11.03
CA PRO A 43 -0.51 -6.74 -11.15
C PRO A 43 -0.40 -6.04 -9.78
N CYS A 44 -0.98 -6.60 -8.71
CA CYS A 44 -0.84 -6.04 -7.36
C CYS A 44 0.59 -6.14 -6.85
N VAL A 45 1.27 -7.24 -7.13
CA VAL A 45 2.70 -7.43 -6.79
C VAL A 45 3.55 -6.40 -7.52
N ARG A 46 3.36 -6.24 -8.83
CA ARG A 46 4.08 -5.25 -9.66
C ARG A 46 3.80 -3.82 -9.22
N CYS A 47 2.54 -3.47 -8.95
CA CYS A 47 2.17 -2.14 -8.46
C CYS A 47 2.85 -1.83 -7.12
N ASN A 48 2.88 -2.77 -6.18
CA ASN A 48 3.58 -2.57 -4.92
C ASN A 48 5.08 -2.37 -5.15
N GLN A 49 5.70 -3.23 -5.96
CA GLN A 49 7.13 -3.17 -6.25
C GLN A 49 7.55 -1.87 -6.93
N GLN A 50 6.90 -1.49 -8.03
CA GLN A 50 7.36 -0.41 -8.92
C GLN A 50 6.77 0.95 -8.57
N ILE A 51 5.51 1.00 -8.14
CA ILE A 51 4.84 2.28 -7.91
C ILE A 51 4.90 2.67 -6.42
N LYS A 52 4.36 1.83 -5.52
CA LYS A 52 4.23 2.24 -4.12
C LYS A 52 5.57 2.28 -3.37
N PHE A 53 6.40 1.25 -3.55
CA PHE A 53 7.64 1.12 -2.77
C PHE A 53 8.92 1.43 -3.56
N ALA A 54 8.84 1.65 -4.87
CA ALA A 54 9.93 2.27 -5.62
C ALA A 54 9.64 3.75 -5.86
N ALA A 55 8.74 4.10 -6.77
CA ALA A 55 8.56 5.49 -7.21
C ALA A 55 8.02 6.41 -6.08
N LEU A 56 6.91 6.01 -5.41
CA LEU A 56 6.30 6.84 -4.37
C LEU A 56 7.19 6.94 -3.14
N SER A 57 7.76 5.81 -2.67
CA SER A 57 8.64 5.81 -1.50
C SER A 57 9.92 6.61 -1.75
N ALA A 58 10.56 6.46 -2.93
CA ALA A 58 11.73 7.24 -3.28
C ALA A 58 11.44 8.75 -3.28
N ARG A 59 10.29 9.16 -3.83
CA ARG A 59 9.86 10.56 -3.81
C ARG A 59 9.58 11.07 -2.40
N ALA A 60 8.95 10.26 -1.56
CA ALA A 60 8.69 10.62 -0.16
C ALA A 60 10.00 10.84 0.61
N VAL A 61 10.95 9.92 0.49
CA VAL A 61 12.29 10.04 1.11
C VAL A 61 13.02 11.29 0.60
N ALA A 62 12.99 11.56 -0.70
CA ALA A 62 13.60 12.76 -1.28
C ALA A 62 12.97 14.07 -0.79
N LEU A 63 11.72 14.05 -0.33
CA LEU A 63 11.02 15.17 0.29
C LEU A 63 11.22 15.23 1.83
N GLY A 64 12.04 14.35 2.39
CA GLY A 64 12.39 14.35 3.82
C GLY A 64 11.43 13.53 4.72
N PHE A 65 10.57 12.70 4.15
CA PHE A 65 9.75 11.78 4.94
C PHE A 65 10.55 10.54 5.31
N ASP A 66 10.45 10.09 6.55
CA ASP A 66 11.17 8.92 7.06
C ASP A 66 10.51 7.60 6.62
N THR A 67 9.17 7.60 6.50
CA THR A 67 8.39 6.38 6.33
C THR A 67 7.16 6.61 5.47
N VAL A 68 6.84 5.62 4.65
CA VAL A 68 5.57 5.53 3.91
C VAL A 68 4.67 4.50 4.60
N ALA A 69 3.60 4.95 5.21
CA ALA A 69 2.58 4.09 5.80
C ALA A 69 1.53 3.69 4.76
N THR A 70 1.18 2.42 4.71
CA THR A 70 0.16 1.90 3.81
C THR A 70 -0.87 1.05 4.54
N GLY A 71 -2.09 0.96 3.97
CA GLY A 71 -3.19 0.17 4.51
C GLY A 71 -3.11 -1.33 4.21
N HIS A 72 -1.92 -1.89 3.97
CA HIS A 72 -1.78 -3.33 3.79
C HIS A 72 -1.91 -4.06 5.13
N TYR A 73 -2.68 -5.14 5.13
CA TYR A 73 -2.72 -6.10 6.23
C TYR A 73 -1.47 -6.98 6.18
N ALA A 74 -0.40 -6.48 6.75
CA ALA A 74 0.88 -7.15 6.93
C ALA A 74 1.56 -6.57 8.17
N ARG A 75 2.57 -7.24 8.69
CA ARG A 75 3.35 -6.77 9.84
C ARG A 75 4.82 -6.66 9.49
N LEU A 76 5.49 -5.71 10.11
CA LEU A 76 6.94 -5.57 10.04
C LEU A 76 7.52 -5.67 11.45
N SER A 77 8.37 -6.65 11.69
CA SER A 77 8.98 -6.88 13.00
C SER A 77 10.44 -7.30 12.83
N GLY A 78 11.35 -6.56 13.47
CA GLY A 78 12.79 -6.78 13.35
C GLY A 78 13.28 -6.72 11.89
N GLY A 79 12.75 -5.80 11.09
CA GLY A 79 13.08 -5.66 9.67
C GLY A 79 12.55 -6.79 8.77
N ARG A 80 11.73 -7.70 9.30
CA ARG A 80 11.16 -8.84 8.57
C ARG A 80 9.67 -8.67 8.33
N LEU A 81 9.25 -8.91 7.10
CA LEU A 81 7.84 -8.99 6.74
C LEU A 81 7.20 -10.25 7.34
N ARG A 82 6.04 -10.07 7.95
CA ARG A 82 5.26 -11.14 8.58
C ARG A 82 3.80 -11.04 8.17
N ARG A 83 3.10 -12.16 8.26
CA ARG A 83 1.66 -12.23 8.01
C ARG A 83 0.88 -11.35 9.00
N ALA A 84 -0.25 -10.78 8.55
CA ALA A 84 -1.19 -10.09 9.41
C ALA A 84 -1.77 -11.00 10.50
N VAL A 85 -2.30 -10.39 11.56
CA VAL A 85 -3.07 -11.08 12.59
C VAL A 85 -4.38 -11.63 12.00
N ASP A 86 -5.06 -10.82 11.18
CA ASP A 86 -6.23 -11.25 10.41
C ASP A 86 -5.79 -12.08 9.20
N ARG A 87 -5.85 -13.40 9.33
CA ARG A 87 -5.38 -14.35 8.30
C ARG A 87 -6.18 -14.28 7.01
N ASP A 88 -7.48 -13.99 7.12
CA ASP A 88 -8.38 -13.88 5.95
C ASP A 88 -8.13 -12.61 5.15
N LYS A 89 -7.43 -11.65 5.73
CA LYS A 89 -7.11 -10.35 5.12
C LYS A 89 -5.62 -10.17 4.87
N ASP A 90 -4.80 -11.19 5.16
CA ASP A 90 -3.36 -11.11 4.99
C ASP A 90 -2.97 -10.72 3.56
N GLN A 91 -2.12 -9.71 3.46
CA GLN A 91 -1.60 -9.16 2.21
C GLN A 91 -0.07 -9.21 2.15
N SER A 92 0.56 -9.93 3.06
CA SER A 92 2.03 -10.05 3.08
C SER A 92 2.60 -10.62 1.78
N TYR A 93 1.83 -11.49 1.09
CA TYR A 93 2.26 -12.12 -0.16
C TYR A 93 2.50 -11.11 -1.30
N VAL A 94 1.69 -10.04 -1.40
CA VAL A 94 1.91 -8.99 -2.43
C VAL A 94 3.05 -8.03 -2.09
N LEU A 95 3.61 -8.16 -0.89
CA LEU A 95 4.74 -7.36 -0.40
C LEU A 95 6.05 -8.17 -0.35
N ALA A 96 5.99 -9.49 -0.62
CA ALA A 96 7.14 -10.39 -0.53
C ALA A 96 8.27 -10.06 -1.53
N VAL A 97 7.98 -9.26 -2.56
CA VAL A 97 8.94 -8.77 -3.56
C VAL A 97 9.74 -7.54 -3.10
N LEU A 98 9.41 -6.96 -1.93
CA LEU A 98 10.09 -5.77 -1.45
C LEU A 98 11.48 -6.09 -0.93
N THR A 99 12.44 -5.24 -1.28
CA THR A 99 13.81 -5.32 -0.77
C THR A 99 13.89 -4.90 0.70
N ALA A 100 14.95 -5.29 1.39
CA ALA A 100 15.20 -4.84 2.76
C ALA A 100 15.30 -3.30 2.86
N GLN A 101 15.81 -2.64 1.81
CA GLN A 101 15.85 -1.18 1.74
C GLN A 101 14.46 -0.56 1.67
N GLN A 102 13.58 -1.09 0.84
CA GLN A 102 12.19 -0.64 0.76
C GLN A 102 11.42 -0.87 2.06
N LEU A 103 11.65 -2.01 2.72
CA LEU A 103 11.02 -2.33 4.00
C LEU A 103 11.46 -1.39 5.14
N ARG A 104 12.70 -0.84 5.10
CA ARG A 104 13.13 0.14 6.11
C ARG A 104 12.33 1.44 6.10
N HIS A 105 11.76 1.81 4.95
CA HIS A 105 10.95 3.01 4.79
C HIS A 105 9.45 2.70 4.71
N ALA A 106 9.02 1.49 5.08
CA ALA A 106 7.64 1.06 5.03
C ALA A 106 7.05 0.89 6.44
N ALA A 107 5.77 1.21 6.59
CA ALA A 107 4.99 0.89 7.78
C ALA A 107 3.63 0.31 7.39
N PHE A 108 3.16 -0.67 8.17
CA PHE A 108 1.89 -1.36 7.99
C PHE A 108 1.06 -1.28 9.28
N PRO A 109 0.49 -0.09 9.61
CA PRO A 109 -0.07 0.18 10.93
C PRO A 109 -1.31 -0.63 11.28
N ILE A 110 -1.97 -1.27 10.29
CA ILE A 110 -3.19 -2.05 10.52
C ILE A 110 -2.97 -3.57 10.55
N GLY A 111 -1.72 -4.03 10.39
CA GLY A 111 -1.38 -5.45 10.30
C GLY A 111 -1.59 -6.25 11.59
N ASP A 112 -1.55 -5.59 12.73
CA ASP A 112 -1.75 -6.18 14.06
C ASP A 112 -3.22 -6.16 14.53
N THR A 113 -4.15 -5.71 13.67
CA THR A 113 -5.55 -5.51 14.06
C THR A 113 -6.49 -6.18 13.05
N PRO A 114 -7.48 -6.98 13.51
CA PRO A 114 -8.49 -7.56 12.64
C PRO A 114 -9.31 -6.50 11.88
N LYS A 115 -9.65 -6.76 10.62
CA LYS A 115 -10.37 -5.82 9.75
C LYS A 115 -11.66 -5.28 10.37
N ARG A 116 -12.41 -6.12 11.10
CA ARG A 116 -13.63 -5.71 11.80
C ARG A 116 -13.39 -4.59 12.82
N GLN A 117 -12.25 -4.64 13.53
CA GLN A 117 -11.89 -3.61 14.52
C GLN A 117 -11.45 -2.32 13.82
N ILE A 118 -10.70 -2.41 12.73
CA ILE A 118 -10.34 -1.24 11.91
C ILE A 118 -11.59 -0.53 11.38
N ARG A 119 -12.59 -1.28 10.90
CA ARG A 119 -13.87 -0.71 10.46
C ARG A 119 -14.62 -0.01 11.61
N ALA A 120 -14.69 -0.65 12.76
CA ALA A 120 -15.32 -0.06 13.95
C ALA A 120 -14.62 1.23 14.38
N GLU A 121 -13.29 1.26 14.36
CA GLU A 121 -12.51 2.46 14.64
C GLU A 121 -12.76 3.58 13.63
N ALA A 122 -12.77 3.27 12.34
CA ALA A 122 -13.07 4.23 11.29
C ALA A 122 -14.49 4.82 11.46
N ALA A 123 -15.48 4.00 11.82
CA ALA A 123 -16.84 4.45 12.10
C ALA A 123 -16.90 5.37 13.33
N ARG A 124 -16.21 5.03 14.44
CA ARG A 124 -16.13 5.88 15.63
C ARG A 124 -15.52 7.26 15.32
N ARG A 125 -14.56 7.31 14.40
CA ARG A 125 -13.91 8.56 13.95
C ARG A 125 -14.73 9.32 12.88
N GLY A 126 -15.92 8.86 12.53
CA GLY A 126 -16.78 9.50 11.53
C GLY A 126 -16.22 9.46 10.11
N LEU A 127 -15.35 8.49 9.79
CA LEU A 127 -14.77 8.37 8.46
C LEU A 127 -15.78 7.74 7.51
N ALA A 128 -16.15 8.46 6.45
CA ALA A 128 -17.18 8.05 5.47
C ALA A 128 -16.83 6.74 4.70
N VAL A 129 -15.58 6.28 4.79
CA VAL A 129 -15.07 5.07 4.15
C VAL A 129 -15.18 3.81 5.02
N ALA A 130 -15.70 3.91 6.24
CA ALA A 130 -15.79 2.80 7.19
C ALA A 130 -16.56 1.57 6.66
N ASN A 131 -17.51 1.79 5.76
CA ASN A 131 -18.38 0.74 5.20
C ASN A 131 -17.96 0.26 3.79
N LYS A 132 -16.81 0.66 3.30
CA LYS A 132 -16.27 0.25 1.99
C LYS A 132 -15.38 -0.99 2.05
#